data_f1d2e9079200f0e9126ee5766f9b762c
#
_entry.id   f1d2e9079200f0e9126ee5766f9b762c
#
_cell.length_a   1.000
_cell.length_b   1.000
_cell.length_c   1.000
_cell.angle_alpha   90.00
_cell.angle_beta   90.00
_cell.angle_gamma   90.00
#
_symmetry.space_group_name_H-M   'P 1'
#
loop_
_entity.id
_entity.type
_entity.pdbx_description
1 polymer ?
#
loop_
_entity_poly.entity_id
_entity_poly.type
_entity_poly.pdbx_seq_one_letter_code
_entity_poly.pdbx_strand_id
1 'polypeptide(L)'
;MSQAEGVEPSIRTLAQRGRGNPFDPANYGEIVKPGELVDIVELSPLTLADRRIYNLLIANAWEFIGEPIIHRISKTVLKGTHQGNERVENSLLRLMGTIAIVTIRKDAKSYKRRVQLLGPSDESLEKDGFLHYRIPEELIEILRNSEVYARLKTQVMYCFESKYSLCLYEMIERRIGLEYMQVEEFSIDEMRGLLNVPSGKLDRFSDFNKYCLKVAREEINKLCPFFVDFTPIKKGRKVDRIALHWFPKTMSGKRHAQSLIDQHSVVRRAKLRGVPLELPVLVDFSSPAAER
;
A
#
# COMPACT_ATOMS: atom_id res chain seq x y z
N MET A 1 -3.68 47.07 -4.23
CA MET A 1 -4.26 45.83 -3.68
C MET A 1 -3.53 44.67 -4.38
N SER A 2 -2.51 44.16 -3.71
CA SER A 2 -1.68 43.05 -4.20
C SER A 2 -2.37 41.76 -3.81
N GLN A 3 -2.76 40.94 -4.79
CA GLN A 3 -3.24 39.59 -4.57
C GLN A 3 -2.01 38.74 -4.22
N ALA A 4 -1.95 38.25 -2.99
CA ALA A 4 -1.00 37.23 -2.60
C ALA A 4 -1.45 35.92 -3.29
N GLU A 5 -0.72 35.53 -4.34
CA GLU A 5 -0.80 34.20 -4.90
C GLU A 5 -0.40 33.21 -3.80
N GLY A 6 -1.37 32.45 -3.32
CA GLY A 6 -1.14 31.35 -2.39
C GLY A 6 -0.33 30.26 -3.12
N VAL A 7 0.95 30.19 -2.83
CA VAL A 7 1.79 29.06 -3.27
C VAL A 7 1.24 27.81 -2.58
N GLU A 8 0.58 26.94 -3.36
CA GLU A 8 0.19 25.60 -2.90
C GLU A 8 1.44 24.85 -2.40
N PRO A 9 1.39 24.28 -1.19
CA PRO A 9 2.54 23.55 -0.65
C PRO A 9 2.83 22.34 -1.56
N SER A 10 4.00 22.34 -2.19
CA SER A 10 4.46 21.20 -2.98
C SER A 10 4.59 19.96 -2.07
N ILE A 11 4.43 18.75 -2.61
CA ILE A 11 4.63 17.49 -1.87
C ILE A 11 6.06 17.40 -1.30
N ARG A 12 7.06 18.03 -1.90
CA ARG A 12 8.38 18.22 -1.28
C ARG A 12 8.30 18.83 0.12
N THR A 13 7.39 19.76 0.34
CA THR A 13 7.19 20.38 1.67
C THR A 13 6.63 19.38 2.68
N LEU A 14 5.82 18.41 2.25
CA LEU A 14 5.28 17.34 3.11
C LEU A 14 6.36 16.28 3.43
N ALA A 15 7.20 15.93 2.47
CA ALA A 15 8.37 15.06 2.69
C ALA A 15 9.39 15.74 3.63
N GLN A 16 9.60 17.04 3.50
CA GLN A 16 10.49 17.85 4.36
C GLN A 16 9.98 18.00 5.79
N ARG A 17 8.70 17.80 6.06
CA ARG A 17 8.13 17.84 7.43
C ARG A 17 8.51 16.62 8.29
N GLY A 18 9.66 16.00 8.05
CA GLY A 18 10.24 14.93 8.88
C GLY A 18 9.65 13.55 8.66
N ARG A 19 8.84 13.36 7.62
CA ARG A 19 8.20 12.07 7.31
C ARG A 19 8.97 11.22 6.30
N GLY A 20 10.21 11.61 5.99
CA GLY A 20 11.22 10.85 5.27
C GLY A 20 10.90 10.60 3.79
N ASN A 21 11.84 10.92 2.91
CA ASN A 21 11.84 10.42 1.55
C ASN A 21 11.95 8.88 1.60
N PRO A 22 11.04 8.10 0.99
CA PRO A 22 11.16 6.64 0.93
C PRO A 22 12.42 6.19 0.20
N PHE A 23 13.05 7.08 -0.56
CA PHE A 23 14.32 6.88 -1.24
C PHE A 23 15.52 7.44 -0.46
N ASP A 24 15.30 7.97 0.76
CA ASP A 24 16.41 8.32 1.65
C ASP A 24 17.17 7.02 1.99
N PRO A 25 18.49 6.97 1.83
CA PRO A 25 19.31 5.82 2.23
C PRO A 25 19.08 5.37 3.67
N ALA A 26 18.64 6.25 4.57
CA ALA A 26 18.24 5.90 5.94
C ALA A 26 16.92 5.11 6.03
N ASN A 27 16.09 5.15 4.98
CA ASN A 27 14.79 4.47 4.91
C ASN A 27 14.79 3.30 3.91
N TYR A 28 15.94 2.73 3.64
CA TYR A 28 16.12 1.62 2.69
C TYR A 28 15.09 0.51 2.91
N GLY A 29 14.35 0.16 1.84
CA GLY A 29 13.36 -0.92 1.88
C GLY A 29 11.99 -0.55 2.47
N GLU A 30 11.70 0.73 2.72
CA GLU A 30 10.39 1.20 3.14
C GLU A 30 9.62 1.87 1.99
N ILE A 31 8.33 1.56 1.89
CA ILE A 31 7.36 2.22 1.02
C ILE A 31 6.52 3.16 1.89
N VAL A 32 6.46 4.43 1.54
CA VAL A 32 5.52 5.36 2.16
C VAL A 32 4.24 5.37 1.34
N LYS A 33 3.12 5.00 1.95
CA LYS A 33 1.81 4.94 1.31
C LYS A 33 0.85 5.93 2.00
N PRO A 34 0.23 6.85 1.26
CA PRO A 34 -0.78 7.75 1.80
C PRO A 34 -1.93 7.00 2.46
N GLY A 35 -2.39 7.50 3.60
CA GLY A 35 -3.42 6.85 4.40
C GLY A 35 -4.74 6.66 3.67
N GLU A 36 -5.07 7.58 2.77
CA GLU A 36 -6.25 7.51 1.91
C GLU A 36 -6.20 6.31 0.95
N LEU A 37 -4.99 5.83 0.60
CA LEU A 37 -4.78 4.63 -0.21
C LEU A 37 -4.70 3.33 0.61
N VAL A 38 -4.65 3.44 1.93
CA VAL A 38 -4.65 2.28 2.84
C VAL A 38 -6.08 1.85 3.12
N ASP A 39 -6.93 2.79 3.56
CA ASP A 39 -8.31 2.51 3.96
C ASP A 39 -9.28 2.66 2.77
N ILE A 40 -8.91 2.13 1.60
CA ILE A 40 -9.78 2.09 0.43
C ILE A 40 -10.63 0.83 0.37
N VAL A 41 -11.84 0.97 -0.14
CA VAL A 41 -12.70 -0.15 -0.49
C VAL A 41 -12.68 -0.30 -2.01
N GLU A 42 -12.13 -1.39 -2.51
CA GLU A 42 -12.06 -1.70 -3.93
C GLU A 42 -13.35 -2.34 -4.41
N LEU A 43 -13.91 -1.84 -5.51
CA LEU A 43 -15.12 -2.42 -6.10
C LEU A 43 -14.83 -3.72 -6.86
N SER A 44 -13.60 -3.89 -7.33
CA SER A 44 -13.13 -5.13 -7.95
C SER A 44 -12.02 -5.75 -7.10
N PRO A 45 -12.05 -7.06 -6.82
CA PRO A 45 -11.09 -7.67 -5.93
C PRO A 45 -9.69 -7.73 -6.59
N LEU A 46 -8.72 -7.07 -5.98
CA LEU A 46 -7.31 -7.20 -6.33
C LEU A 46 -6.70 -8.46 -5.71
N THR A 47 -5.72 -9.03 -6.39
CA THR A 47 -4.89 -10.11 -5.86
C THR A 47 -3.76 -9.56 -4.98
N LEU A 48 -3.07 -10.44 -4.27
CA LEU A 48 -1.86 -10.08 -3.53
C LEU A 48 -0.77 -9.50 -4.45
N ALA A 49 -0.62 -10.05 -5.66
CA ALA A 49 0.35 -9.57 -6.65
C ALA A 49 0.01 -8.15 -7.12
N ASP A 50 -1.27 -7.88 -7.39
CA ASP A 50 -1.73 -6.56 -7.83
C ASP A 50 -1.43 -5.49 -6.77
N ARG A 51 -1.72 -5.80 -5.50
CA ARG A 51 -1.43 -4.87 -4.38
C ARG A 51 0.06 -4.61 -4.21
N ARG A 52 0.89 -5.63 -4.34
CA ARG A 52 2.35 -5.45 -4.31
C ARG A 52 2.83 -4.55 -5.44
N ILE A 53 2.36 -4.80 -6.67
CA ILE A 53 2.70 -3.97 -7.83
C ILE A 53 2.22 -2.54 -7.59
N TYR A 54 0.99 -2.34 -7.11
CA TYR A 54 0.47 -1.01 -6.82
C TYR A 54 1.32 -0.26 -5.78
N ASN A 55 1.72 -0.92 -4.71
CA ASN A 55 2.60 -0.34 -3.70
C ASN A 55 3.97 0.08 -4.31
N LEU A 56 4.52 -0.72 -5.22
CA LEU A 56 5.77 -0.38 -5.92
C LEU A 56 5.58 0.81 -6.87
N LEU A 57 4.45 0.91 -7.58
CA LEU A 57 4.13 2.06 -8.44
C LEU A 57 4.00 3.35 -7.63
N ILE A 58 3.28 3.32 -6.50
CA ILE A 58 3.16 4.45 -5.58
C ILE A 58 4.52 4.87 -5.03
N ALA A 59 5.33 3.91 -4.62
CA ALA A 59 6.67 4.18 -4.10
C ALA A 59 7.58 4.82 -5.16
N ASN A 60 7.54 4.32 -6.39
CA ASN A 60 8.30 4.88 -7.50
C ASN A 60 7.84 6.30 -7.88
N ALA A 61 6.55 6.59 -7.75
CA ALA A 61 5.99 7.91 -8.02
C ALA A 61 6.18 8.91 -6.87
N TRP A 62 6.61 8.48 -5.69
CA TRP A 62 6.52 9.21 -4.43
C TRP A 62 7.02 10.65 -4.50
N GLU A 63 8.16 10.89 -5.10
CA GLU A 63 8.77 12.22 -5.16
C GLU A 63 7.90 13.23 -5.92
N PHE A 64 7.20 12.76 -6.94
CA PHE A 64 6.35 13.57 -7.83
C PHE A 64 4.89 13.10 -7.82
N ILE A 65 4.47 12.38 -6.79
CA ILE A 65 3.12 11.76 -6.71
C ILE A 65 1.98 12.79 -6.76
N GLY A 66 2.29 14.04 -6.44
CA GLY A 66 1.36 15.16 -6.53
C GLY A 66 1.35 15.87 -7.89
N GLU A 67 2.14 15.43 -8.85
CA GLU A 67 2.26 16.08 -10.15
C GLU A 67 1.63 15.21 -11.26
N PRO A 68 0.94 15.81 -12.24
CA PRO A 68 0.29 15.07 -13.31
C PRO A 68 1.30 14.69 -14.41
N ILE A 69 2.36 14.00 -14.03
CA ILE A 69 3.44 13.59 -14.94
C ILE A 69 3.38 12.11 -15.30
N ILE A 70 4.17 11.71 -16.29
CA ILE A 70 4.43 10.33 -16.63
C ILE A 70 5.57 9.81 -15.75
N HIS A 71 5.28 8.77 -14.96
CA HIS A 71 6.29 8.06 -14.19
C HIS A 71 6.87 6.91 -15.01
N ARG A 72 8.14 6.57 -14.75
CA ARG A 72 8.84 5.47 -15.41
C ARG A 72 9.37 4.50 -14.38
N ILE A 73 9.15 3.19 -14.58
CA ILE A 73 9.64 2.14 -13.69
C ILE A 73 10.17 0.95 -14.49
N SER A 74 11.25 0.32 -14.02
CA SER A 74 11.73 -0.92 -14.63
C SER A 74 10.76 -2.07 -14.35
N LYS A 75 10.40 -2.83 -15.39
CA LYS A 75 9.58 -4.05 -15.26
C LYS A 75 10.25 -5.11 -14.38
N THR A 76 11.59 -5.09 -14.28
CA THR A 76 12.33 -5.99 -13.38
C THR A 76 11.96 -5.75 -11.93
N VAL A 77 11.77 -4.48 -11.53
CA VAL A 77 11.31 -4.11 -10.19
C VAL A 77 9.89 -4.63 -9.94
N LEU A 78 8.99 -4.45 -10.90
CA LEU A 78 7.59 -4.90 -10.80
C LEU A 78 7.46 -6.43 -10.76
N LYS A 79 8.33 -7.15 -11.46
CA LYS A 79 8.39 -8.61 -11.38
C LYS A 79 8.74 -9.08 -9.97
N GLY A 80 9.55 -8.31 -9.24
CA GLY A 80 9.99 -8.64 -7.90
C GLY A 80 10.55 -10.07 -7.84
N THR A 81 9.93 -10.92 -7.01
CA THR A 81 10.30 -12.33 -6.88
C THR A 81 9.56 -13.26 -7.84
N HIS A 82 8.65 -12.74 -8.67
CA HIS A 82 7.85 -13.53 -9.62
C HIS A 82 8.55 -13.67 -10.97
N GLN A 83 8.39 -14.82 -11.60
CA GLN A 83 8.82 -15.04 -12.98
C GLN A 83 7.64 -14.80 -13.93
N GLY A 84 7.88 -14.03 -15.00
CA GLY A 84 6.93 -13.84 -16.10
C GLY A 84 6.36 -12.43 -16.24
N ASN A 85 6.37 -11.93 -17.49
CA ASN A 85 5.81 -10.62 -17.85
C ASN A 85 4.28 -10.63 -17.80
N GLU A 86 3.66 -11.74 -18.15
CA GLU A 86 2.20 -11.89 -18.22
C GLU A 86 1.50 -11.52 -16.89
N ARG A 87 2.12 -11.86 -15.75
CA ARG A 87 1.55 -11.51 -14.44
C ARG A 87 1.57 -10.01 -14.16
N VAL A 88 2.61 -9.29 -14.57
CA VAL A 88 2.70 -7.83 -14.40
C VAL A 88 1.65 -7.17 -15.26
N GLU A 89 1.54 -7.53 -16.53
CA GLU A 89 0.55 -7.00 -17.47
C GLU A 89 -0.89 -7.22 -16.97
N ASN A 90 -1.23 -8.43 -16.57
CA ASN A 90 -2.54 -8.74 -15.99
C ASN A 90 -2.84 -7.92 -14.72
N SER A 91 -1.83 -7.68 -13.89
CA SER A 91 -1.98 -6.82 -12.70
C SER A 91 -2.21 -5.36 -13.07
N LEU A 92 -1.51 -4.85 -14.07
CA LEU A 92 -1.72 -3.48 -14.57
C LEU A 92 -3.14 -3.31 -15.12
N LEU A 93 -3.62 -4.25 -15.94
CA LEU A 93 -5.00 -4.23 -16.46
C LEU A 93 -6.04 -4.26 -15.34
N ARG A 94 -5.85 -5.07 -14.29
CA ARG A 94 -6.75 -5.09 -13.14
C ARG A 94 -6.70 -3.79 -12.35
N LEU A 95 -5.53 -3.20 -12.14
CA LEU A 95 -5.37 -1.91 -11.45
C LEU A 95 -6.04 -0.78 -12.26
N MET A 96 -5.87 -0.75 -13.57
CA MET A 96 -6.53 0.21 -14.47
C MET A 96 -8.05 0.02 -14.51
N GLY A 97 -8.54 -1.20 -14.37
CA GLY A 97 -9.98 -1.50 -14.32
C GLY A 97 -10.61 -1.39 -12.93
N THR A 98 -9.82 -1.16 -11.88
CA THR A 98 -10.33 -1.14 -10.50
C THR A 98 -10.70 0.28 -10.08
N ILE A 99 -11.94 0.43 -9.61
CA ILE A 99 -12.43 1.64 -8.96
C ILE A 99 -12.31 1.46 -7.44
N ALA A 100 -11.66 2.41 -6.79
CA ALA A 100 -11.60 2.53 -5.34
C ALA A 100 -12.57 3.58 -4.83
N ILE A 101 -13.11 3.35 -3.65
CA ILE A 101 -13.92 4.33 -2.91
C ILE A 101 -13.03 4.93 -1.83
N VAL A 102 -12.82 6.23 -1.91
CA VAL A 102 -12.05 7.03 -0.96
C VAL A 102 -12.99 7.99 -0.25
N THR A 103 -12.86 8.12 1.07
CA THR A 103 -13.57 9.15 1.82
C THR A 103 -12.74 10.42 1.82
N ILE A 104 -13.30 11.51 1.28
CA ILE A 104 -12.69 12.84 1.28
C ILE A 104 -13.51 13.80 2.15
N ARG A 105 -12.86 14.80 2.74
CA ARG A 105 -13.52 15.89 3.46
C ARG A 105 -13.40 17.19 2.66
N LYS A 106 -14.53 17.86 2.43
CA LYS A 106 -14.59 19.15 1.79
C LYS A 106 -15.69 19.98 2.48
N ASP A 107 -15.38 21.22 2.87
CA ASP A 107 -16.33 22.15 3.51
C ASP A 107 -17.06 21.51 4.71
N ALA A 108 -16.29 20.89 5.62
CA ALA A 108 -16.78 20.16 6.80
C ALA A 108 -17.72 18.97 6.51
N LYS A 109 -17.91 18.59 5.25
CA LYS A 109 -18.71 17.44 4.84
C LYS A 109 -17.83 16.30 4.34
N SER A 110 -18.26 15.06 4.58
CA SER A 110 -17.61 13.87 4.07
C SER A 110 -18.29 13.39 2.79
N TYR A 111 -17.48 13.07 1.77
CA TYR A 111 -17.93 12.57 0.47
C TYR A 111 -17.28 11.23 0.17
N LYS A 112 -18.02 10.34 -0.47
CA LYS A 112 -17.47 9.13 -1.09
C LYS A 112 -17.06 9.46 -2.52
N ARG A 113 -15.75 9.54 -2.78
CA ARG A 113 -15.21 9.71 -4.13
C ARG A 113 -14.85 8.33 -4.71
N ARG A 114 -15.25 8.10 -5.94
CA ARG A 114 -14.85 6.91 -6.71
C ARG A 114 -13.75 7.30 -7.66
N VAL A 115 -12.61 6.62 -7.57
CA VAL A 115 -11.42 6.93 -8.37
C VAL A 115 -10.83 5.65 -8.95
N GLN A 116 -10.25 5.75 -10.12
CA GLN A 116 -9.44 4.69 -10.71
C GLN A 116 -8.09 4.61 -9.99
N LEU A 117 -7.55 3.40 -9.77
CA LEU A 117 -6.27 3.25 -9.05
C LEU A 117 -5.06 3.56 -9.92
N LEU A 118 -5.10 3.24 -11.21
CA LEU A 118 -4.02 3.44 -12.15
C LEU A 118 -4.56 4.07 -13.43
N GLY A 119 -3.93 5.13 -13.89
CA GLY A 119 -4.22 5.80 -15.13
C GLY A 119 -3.65 5.07 -16.34
N PRO A 120 -3.57 5.73 -17.51
CA PRO A 120 -2.97 5.18 -18.71
C PRO A 120 -1.54 4.70 -18.47
N SER A 121 -1.17 3.63 -19.16
CA SER A 121 0.19 3.08 -19.13
C SER A 121 0.66 2.76 -20.54
N ASP A 122 1.94 3.03 -20.81
CA ASP A 122 2.58 2.83 -22.09
C ASP A 122 3.80 1.93 -21.94
N GLU A 123 3.99 1.04 -22.89
CA GLU A 123 5.15 0.18 -23.01
C GLU A 123 5.74 0.28 -24.40
N SER A 124 7.07 0.36 -24.50
CA SER A 124 7.75 0.35 -25.79
C SER A 124 7.57 -1.00 -26.50
N LEU A 125 7.21 -0.96 -27.76
CA LEU A 125 7.18 -2.16 -28.62
C LEU A 125 8.58 -2.74 -28.83
N GLU A 126 9.63 -1.95 -28.66
CA GLU A 126 11.03 -2.35 -28.71
C GLU A 126 11.52 -3.08 -27.46
N LYS A 127 10.62 -3.26 -26.46
CA LYS A 127 10.87 -3.99 -25.22
C LYS A 127 12.07 -3.46 -24.42
N ASP A 128 12.15 -2.15 -24.25
CA ASP A 128 13.19 -1.46 -23.48
C ASP A 128 13.25 -1.82 -21.98
N GLY A 129 12.30 -2.64 -21.53
CA GLY A 129 12.24 -3.13 -20.14
C GLY A 129 11.58 -2.16 -19.16
N PHE A 130 11.00 -1.06 -19.64
CA PHE A 130 10.35 -0.06 -18.80
C PHE A 130 8.83 -0.03 -19.01
N LEU A 131 8.14 0.43 -17.99
CA LEU A 131 6.74 0.80 -17.97
C LEU A 131 6.65 2.30 -17.73
N HIS A 132 5.90 3.01 -18.57
CA HIS A 132 5.48 4.38 -18.32
C HIS A 132 4.04 4.37 -17.84
N TYR A 133 3.69 5.14 -16.79
CA TYR A 133 2.36 5.14 -16.22
C TYR A 133 2.00 6.48 -15.61
N ARG A 134 0.71 6.72 -15.41
CA ARG A 134 0.20 7.93 -14.76
C ARG A 134 -0.63 7.58 -13.53
N ILE A 135 -0.53 8.41 -12.52
CA ILE A 135 -1.50 8.44 -11.42
C ILE A 135 -2.70 9.27 -11.90
N PRO A 136 -3.96 8.80 -11.72
CA PRO A 136 -5.15 9.59 -12.08
C PRO A 136 -5.17 10.94 -11.37
N GLU A 137 -5.59 12.01 -12.06
CA GLU A 137 -5.59 13.37 -11.51
C GLU A 137 -6.47 13.50 -10.27
N GLU A 138 -7.63 12.82 -10.26
CA GLU A 138 -8.54 12.79 -9.11
C GLU A 138 -7.90 12.14 -7.87
N LEU A 139 -6.95 11.23 -8.10
CA LEU A 139 -6.18 10.59 -7.04
C LEU A 139 -5.05 11.50 -6.58
N ILE A 140 -4.37 12.19 -7.50
CA ILE A 140 -3.34 13.19 -7.20
C ILE A 140 -3.88 14.27 -6.27
N GLU A 141 -5.09 14.79 -6.53
CA GLU A 141 -5.74 15.79 -5.67
C GLU A 141 -5.88 15.30 -4.21
N ILE A 142 -6.24 14.03 -4.03
CA ILE A 142 -6.36 13.40 -2.71
C ILE A 142 -4.97 13.28 -2.05
N LEU A 143 -3.99 12.81 -2.80
CA LEU A 143 -2.65 12.50 -2.29
C LEU A 143 -1.87 13.75 -1.88
N ARG A 144 -2.07 14.88 -2.58
CA ARG A 144 -1.49 16.17 -2.22
C ARG A 144 -1.83 16.62 -0.81
N ASN A 145 -3.03 16.30 -0.35
CA ASN A 145 -3.57 16.72 0.94
C ASN A 145 -3.43 15.64 2.03
N SER A 146 -2.73 14.55 1.76
CA SER A 146 -2.53 13.48 2.73
C SER A 146 -1.68 13.95 3.90
N GLU A 147 -2.15 13.71 5.12
CA GLU A 147 -1.45 14.04 6.37
C GLU A 147 -0.99 12.80 7.13
N VAL A 148 -1.56 11.65 6.80
CA VAL A 148 -1.30 10.37 7.49
C VAL A 148 -0.76 9.36 6.50
N TYR A 149 0.32 8.67 6.87
CA TYR A 149 1.01 7.71 6.01
C TYR A 149 1.26 6.40 6.72
N ALA A 150 1.22 5.30 5.97
CA ALA A 150 1.75 4.01 6.38
C ALA A 150 3.19 3.84 5.89
N ARG A 151 4.06 3.26 6.71
CA ARG A 151 5.44 2.90 6.33
C ARG A 151 5.55 1.40 6.18
N LEU A 152 5.63 0.93 4.95
CA LEU A 152 5.57 -0.48 4.62
C LEU A 152 6.97 -1.02 4.32
N LYS A 153 7.43 -2.00 5.07
CA LYS A 153 8.69 -2.69 4.78
C LYS A 153 8.51 -3.65 3.60
N THR A 154 9.24 -3.41 2.52
CA THR A 154 9.17 -4.20 1.29
C THR A 154 9.43 -5.69 1.55
N GLN A 155 10.39 -6.03 2.42
CA GLN A 155 10.69 -7.41 2.77
C GLN A 155 9.52 -8.10 3.45
N VAL A 156 8.82 -7.42 4.38
CA VAL A 156 7.61 -7.94 5.05
C VAL A 156 6.51 -8.17 4.03
N MET A 157 6.27 -7.18 3.16
CA MET A 157 5.27 -7.26 2.10
C MET A 157 5.47 -8.50 1.20
N TYR A 158 6.72 -8.84 0.88
CA TYR A 158 7.02 -10.02 0.05
C TYR A 158 6.86 -11.35 0.78
N CYS A 159 6.92 -11.37 2.11
CA CYS A 159 6.74 -12.58 2.89
C CYS A 159 5.29 -13.01 3.10
N PHE A 160 4.32 -12.11 2.93
CA PHE A 160 2.91 -12.49 3.06
C PHE A 160 2.47 -13.43 1.93
N GLU A 161 1.64 -14.40 2.25
CA GLU A 161 1.00 -15.32 1.30
C GLU A 161 -0.46 -14.95 1.06
N SER A 162 -1.07 -14.21 2.00
CA SER A 162 -2.45 -13.75 1.93
C SER A 162 -2.56 -12.26 1.61
N LYS A 163 -3.48 -11.91 0.71
CA LYS A 163 -3.82 -10.50 0.46
C LYS A 163 -4.42 -9.82 1.70
N TYR A 164 -5.15 -10.59 2.52
CA TYR A 164 -5.75 -10.09 3.75
C TYR A 164 -4.68 -9.67 4.76
N SER A 165 -3.58 -10.40 4.82
CA SER A 165 -2.43 -10.05 5.65
C SER A 165 -1.77 -8.76 5.19
N LEU A 166 -1.62 -8.55 3.87
CA LEU A 166 -1.08 -7.30 3.34
C LEU A 166 -2.02 -6.12 3.64
N CYS A 167 -3.34 -6.28 3.43
CA CYS A 167 -4.31 -5.23 3.77
C CYS A 167 -4.26 -4.87 5.27
N LEU A 168 -4.27 -5.88 6.14
CA LEU A 168 -4.20 -5.66 7.58
C LEU A 168 -2.87 -5.02 8.00
N TYR A 169 -1.76 -5.44 7.41
CA TYR A 169 -0.45 -4.84 7.64
C TYR A 169 -0.44 -3.34 7.32
N GLU A 170 -0.93 -2.96 6.15
CA GLU A 170 -1.07 -1.56 5.75
C GLU A 170 -1.95 -0.77 6.72
N MET A 171 -3.09 -1.34 7.14
CA MET A 171 -4.00 -0.73 8.11
C MET A 171 -3.31 -0.46 9.45
N ILE A 172 -2.52 -1.40 9.96
CA ILE A 172 -1.83 -1.24 11.24
C ILE A 172 -0.66 -0.26 11.12
N GLU A 173 0.15 -0.33 10.06
CA GLU A 173 1.26 0.61 9.84
C GLU A 173 0.78 2.07 9.76
N ARG A 174 -0.41 2.31 9.25
CA ARG A 174 -1.04 3.63 9.28
C ARG A 174 -1.39 4.07 10.71
N ARG A 175 -1.75 3.15 11.59
CA ARG A 175 -2.29 3.38 12.93
C ARG A 175 -1.26 3.30 14.05
N ILE A 176 -0.20 2.54 13.85
CA ILE A 176 0.77 2.24 14.93
C ILE A 176 1.52 3.48 15.44
N GLY A 177 1.60 4.53 14.62
CA GLY A 177 2.15 5.82 15.02
C GLY A 177 1.22 6.68 15.88
N LEU A 178 -0.03 6.24 16.10
CA LEU A 178 -1.00 6.93 16.96
C LEU A 178 -0.84 6.41 18.39
N GLU A 179 -0.03 7.09 19.19
CA GLU A 179 0.39 6.64 20.54
C GLU A 179 -0.79 6.40 21.50
N TYR A 180 -1.92 7.07 21.28
CA TYR A 180 -3.11 7.01 22.14
C TYR A 180 -4.12 5.94 21.72
N MET A 181 -3.91 5.25 20.59
CA MET A 181 -4.88 4.30 20.04
C MET A 181 -4.23 2.94 19.84
N GLN A 182 -4.75 1.92 20.52
CA GLN A 182 -4.33 0.52 20.39
C GLN A 182 -5.51 -0.42 20.09
N VAL A 183 -6.71 0.16 19.92
CA VAL A 183 -7.93 -0.57 19.58
C VAL A 183 -8.84 0.31 18.72
N GLU A 184 -9.46 -0.29 17.73
CA GLU A 184 -10.48 0.34 16.89
C GLU A 184 -11.59 -0.67 16.59
N GLU A 185 -12.85 -0.20 16.61
CA GLU A 185 -14.01 -1.03 16.34
C GLU A 185 -14.53 -0.78 14.93
N PHE A 186 -14.81 -1.87 14.24
CA PHE A 186 -15.38 -1.88 12.89
C PHE A 186 -16.68 -2.69 12.87
N SER A 187 -17.64 -2.31 12.07
CA SER A 187 -18.69 -3.21 11.66
C SER A 187 -18.13 -4.37 10.83
N ILE A 188 -18.87 -5.47 10.73
CA ILE A 188 -18.43 -6.60 9.90
C ILE A 188 -18.23 -6.19 8.45
N ASP A 189 -19.11 -5.36 7.91
CA ASP A 189 -19.04 -4.91 6.51
C ASP A 189 -17.87 -3.96 6.26
N GLU A 190 -17.58 -3.03 7.19
CA GLU A 190 -16.39 -2.18 7.11
C GLU A 190 -15.12 -3.02 7.11
N MET A 191 -14.98 -3.97 8.05
CA MET A 191 -13.79 -4.82 8.12
C MET A 191 -13.63 -5.68 6.86
N ARG A 192 -14.73 -6.21 6.31
CA ARG A 192 -14.72 -6.94 5.04
C ARG A 192 -14.26 -6.06 3.88
N GLY A 193 -14.76 -4.83 3.81
CA GLY A 193 -14.36 -3.86 2.80
C GLY A 193 -12.86 -3.51 2.88
N LEU A 194 -12.37 -3.18 4.08
CA LEU A 194 -10.97 -2.81 4.31
C LEU A 194 -10.00 -3.97 4.05
N LEU A 195 -10.38 -5.20 4.36
CA LEU A 195 -9.60 -6.39 4.02
C LEU A 195 -9.83 -6.88 2.59
N ASN A 196 -10.64 -6.15 1.80
CA ASN A 196 -10.93 -6.45 0.40
C ASN A 196 -11.47 -7.89 0.19
N VAL A 197 -12.43 -8.28 1.02
CA VAL A 197 -13.17 -9.53 0.84
C VAL A 197 -14.17 -9.33 -0.31
N PRO A 198 -14.11 -10.15 -1.38
CA PRO A 198 -15.01 -10.00 -2.51
C PRO A 198 -16.47 -10.13 -2.09
N SER A 199 -17.35 -9.35 -2.73
CA SER A 199 -18.79 -9.47 -2.51
C SER A 199 -19.27 -10.90 -2.76
N GLY A 200 -20.16 -11.43 -1.90
CA GLY A 200 -20.67 -12.80 -1.98
C GLY A 200 -19.65 -13.88 -1.59
N LYS A 201 -18.50 -13.51 -1.01
CA LYS A 201 -17.52 -14.45 -0.46
C LYS A 201 -17.41 -14.31 1.05
N LEU A 202 -17.23 -15.42 1.75
CA LEU A 202 -17.08 -15.49 3.22
C LEU A 202 -18.25 -14.80 3.98
N ASP A 203 -19.48 -14.94 3.50
CA ASP A 203 -20.65 -14.22 4.03
C ASP A 203 -20.97 -14.60 5.48
N ARG A 204 -20.71 -15.86 5.86
CA ARG A 204 -20.83 -16.28 7.26
C ARG A 204 -19.64 -15.76 8.06
N PHE A 205 -19.89 -15.22 9.25
CA PHE A 205 -18.82 -14.75 10.13
C PHE A 205 -17.82 -15.85 10.47
N SER A 206 -18.26 -17.10 10.61
CA SER A 206 -17.37 -18.26 10.82
C SER A 206 -16.32 -18.41 9.72
N ASP A 207 -16.76 -18.26 8.47
CA ASP A 207 -15.89 -18.41 7.30
C ASP A 207 -14.97 -17.18 7.15
N PHE A 208 -15.53 -15.99 7.37
CA PHE A 208 -14.75 -14.74 7.41
C PHE A 208 -13.66 -14.81 8.49
N ASN A 209 -14.02 -15.25 9.71
CA ASN A 209 -13.04 -15.41 10.77
C ASN A 209 -11.97 -16.46 10.41
N LYS A 210 -12.38 -17.63 9.89
CA LYS A 210 -11.47 -18.74 9.60
C LYS A 210 -10.51 -18.44 8.45
N TYR A 211 -11.02 -17.92 7.33
CA TYR A 211 -10.26 -17.81 6.08
C TYR A 211 -9.70 -16.41 5.81
N CYS A 212 -10.09 -15.41 6.60
CA CYS A 212 -9.60 -14.05 6.47
C CYS A 212 -8.91 -13.56 7.76
N LEU A 213 -9.66 -13.37 8.85
CA LEU A 213 -9.14 -12.75 10.07
C LEU A 213 -8.04 -13.59 10.73
N LYS A 214 -8.27 -14.90 10.92
CA LYS A 214 -7.30 -15.81 11.54
C LYS A 214 -6.03 -15.90 10.70
N VAL A 215 -6.14 -16.05 9.39
CA VAL A 215 -5.00 -16.11 8.48
C VAL A 215 -4.17 -14.82 8.55
N ALA A 216 -4.83 -13.66 8.45
CA ALA A 216 -4.15 -12.37 8.54
C ALA A 216 -3.47 -12.19 9.89
N ARG A 217 -4.13 -12.52 11.00
CA ARG A 217 -3.57 -12.45 12.34
C ARG A 217 -2.31 -13.31 12.48
N GLU A 218 -2.35 -14.56 12.02
CA GLU A 218 -1.23 -15.50 12.15
C GLU A 218 0.00 -15.01 11.39
N GLU A 219 -0.15 -14.53 10.14
CA GLU A 219 0.97 -14.00 9.36
C GLU A 219 1.53 -12.71 9.96
N ILE A 220 0.68 -11.76 10.36
CA ILE A 220 1.09 -10.52 11.02
C ILE A 220 1.85 -10.84 12.30
N ASN A 221 1.28 -11.68 13.17
CA ASN A 221 1.88 -12.02 14.45
C ASN A 221 3.20 -12.78 14.30
N LYS A 222 3.42 -13.45 13.18
CA LYS A 222 4.68 -14.09 12.85
C LYS A 222 5.73 -13.11 12.33
N LEU A 223 5.37 -12.27 11.37
CA LEU A 223 6.32 -11.52 10.52
C LEU A 223 6.49 -10.05 10.90
N CYS A 224 5.51 -9.42 11.59
CA CYS A 224 5.54 -7.98 11.85
C CYS A 224 6.15 -7.65 13.22
N PRO A 225 6.62 -6.41 13.45
CA PRO A 225 7.18 -5.97 14.73
C PRO A 225 6.11 -5.67 15.79
N PHE A 226 4.85 -6.03 15.52
CA PHE A 226 3.70 -5.87 16.41
C PHE A 226 2.83 -7.13 16.40
N PHE A 227 1.94 -7.21 17.37
CA PHE A 227 0.86 -8.20 17.43
C PHE A 227 -0.46 -7.56 17.06
N VAL A 228 -1.36 -8.35 16.49
CA VAL A 228 -2.77 -8.00 16.30
C VAL A 228 -3.66 -9.09 16.87
N ASP A 229 -4.84 -8.68 17.33
CA ASP A 229 -5.90 -9.61 17.70
C ASP A 229 -7.28 -9.05 17.37
N PHE A 230 -8.26 -9.93 17.20
CA PHE A 230 -9.64 -9.60 16.88
C PHE A 230 -10.58 -10.10 17.97
N THR A 231 -11.34 -9.19 18.55
CA THR A 231 -12.38 -9.51 19.53
C THR A 231 -13.75 -9.31 18.90
N PRO A 232 -14.54 -10.38 18.65
CA PRO A 232 -15.91 -10.25 18.15
C PRO A 232 -16.84 -9.63 19.20
N ILE A 233 -17.56 -8.59 18.83
CA ILE A 233 -18.59 -7.94 19.64
C ILE A 233 -19.96 -8.40 19.15
N LYS A 234 -20.77 -8.96 20.04
CA LYS A 234 -22.07 -9.53 19.72
C LYS A 234 -23.22 -8.56 20.05
N LYS A 235 -24.23 -8.56 19.19
CA LYS A 235 -25.54 -7.99 19.45
C LYS A 235 -26.56 -9.13 19.43
N GLY A 236 -26.99 -9.56 20.61
CA GLY A 236 -27.74 -10.79 20.77
C GLY A 236 -26.93 -12.04 20.41
N ARG A 237 -27.39 -12.86 19.48
CA ARG A 237 -26.72 -14.10 19.04
C ARG A 237 -25.74 -13.88 17.87
N LYS A 238 -25.78 -12.72 17.20
CA LYS A 238 -24.97 -12.44 16.02
C LYS A 238 -23.77 -11.57 16.38
N VAL A 239 -22.64 -11.78 15.71
CA VAL A 239 -21.50 -10.85 15.74
C VAL A 239 -21.89 -9.64 14.92
N ASP A 240 -21.80 -8.45 15.51
CA ASP A 240 -22.20 -7.16 14.94
C ASP A 240 -20.96 -6.33 14.56
N ARG A 241 -19.94 -6.34 15.41
CA ARG A 241 -18.71 -5.59 15.25
C ARG A 241 -17.49 -6.45 15.58
N ILE A 242 -16.32 -5.94 15.21
CA ILE A 242 -15.01 -6.51 15.57
C ILE A 242 -14.18 -5.39 16.17
N ALA A 243 -13.63 -5.61 17.36
CA ALA A 243 -12.56 -4.79 17.90
C ALA A 243 -11.23 -5.36 17.40
N LEU A 244 -10.47 -4.56 16.66
CA LEU A 244 -9.11 -4.84 16.23
C LEU A 244 -8.15 -4.22 17.23
N HIS A 245 -7.32 -5.03 17.84
CA HIS A 245 -6.27 -4.63 18.78
C HIS A 245 -4.91 -4.75 18.12
N TRP A 246 -3.96 -3.85 18.45
CA TRP A 246 -2.56 -3.96 18.03
C TRP A 246 -1.62 -3.51 19.14
N PHE A 247 -0.51 -4.22 19.27
CA PHE A 247 0.46 -3.98 20.33
C PHE A 247 1.89 -4.13 19.81
N PRO A 248 2.82 -3.25 20.14
CA PRO A 248 4.22 -3.41 19.77
C PRO A 248 4.81 -4.66 20.43
N LYS A 249 5.62 -5.39 19.68
CA LYS A 249 6.41 -6.49 20.24
C LYS A 249 7.57 -5.95 21.09
N THR A 250 8.03 -6.76 22.04
CA THR A 250 9.29 -6.53 22.74
C THR A 250 10.47 -6.53 21.77
N MET A 251 11.62 -6.00 22.16
CA MET A 251 12.82 -6.00 21.31
C MET A 251 13.24 -7.40 20.87
N SER A 252 13.13 -8.39 21.76
CA SER A 252 13.39 -9.81 21.40
C SER A 252 12.38 -10.33 20.38
N GLY A 253 11.09 -10.01 20.53
CA GLY A 253 10.04 -10.37 19.58
C GLY A 253 10.24 -9.72 18.19
N LYS A 254 10.69 -8.46 18.16
CA LYS A 254 11.04 -7.77 16.90
C LYS A 254 12.23 -8.43 16.18
N ARG A 255 13.29 -8.78 16.94
CA ARG A 255 14.46 -9.50 16.39
C ARG A 255 14.06 -10.88 15.85
N HIS A 256 13.20 -11.60 16.57
CA HIS A 256 12.71 -12.90 16.11
C HIS A 256 11.92 -12.77 14.81
N ALA A 257 10.99 -11.81 14.71
CA ALA A 257 10.23 -11.55 13.48
C ALA A 257 11.18 -11.21 12.32
N GLN A 258 12.19 -10.36 12.52
CA GLN A 258 13.19 -10.03 11.51
C GLN A 258 13.98 -11.28 11.07
N SER A 259 14.39 -12.13 11.99
CA SER A 259 15.07 -13.40 11.66
C SER A 259 14.22 -14.31 10.78
N LEU A 260 12.91 -14.38 11.02
CA LEU A 260 11.98 -15.15 10.16
C LEU A 260 11.86 -14.56 8.75
N ILE A 261 11.84 -13.24 8.63
CA ILE A 261 11.86 -12.55 7.34
C ILE A 261 13.15 -12.87 6.58
N ASP A 262 14.30 -12.74 7.22
CA ASP A 262 15.61 -12.98 6.59
C ASP A 262 15.77 -14.43 6.12
N GLN A 263 15.18 -15.37 6.84
CA GLN A 263 15.15 -16.80 6.49
C GLN A 263 14.10 -17.15 5.45
N HIS A 264 13.14 -16.25 5.18
CA HIS A 264 12.04 -16.55 4.26
C HIS A 264 12.55 -16.84 2.86
N SER A 265 12.05 -17.91 2.23
CA SER A 265 12.54 -18.40 0.93
C SER A 265 12.45 -17.35 -0.18
N VAL A 266 11.47 -16.46 -0.12
CA VAL A 266 11.28 -15.36 -1.08
C VAL A 266 12.40 -14.34 -0.95
N VAL A 267 12.69 -13.90 0.27
CA VAL A 267 13.76 -12.92 0.57
C VAL A 267 15.13 -13.50 0.21
N ARG A 268 15.41 -14.75 0.58
CA ARG A 268 16.64 -15.43 0.23
C ARG A 268 16.84 -15.54 -1.29
N ARG A 269 15.79 -15.93 -2.02
CA ARG A 269 15.85 -16.03 -3.50
C ARG A 269 16.06 -14.69 -4.15
N ALA A 270 15.44 -13.62 -3.65
CA ALA A 270 15.63 -12.27 -4.16
C ALA A 270 17.08 -11.81 -3.96
N LYS A 271 17.64 -11.99 -2.77
CA LYS A 271 19.06 -11.68 -2.47
C LYS A 271 20.01 -12.45 -3.39
N LEU A 272 19.79 -13.76 -3.60
CA LEU A 272 20.62 -14.59 -4.48
C LEU A 272 20.56 -14.20 -5.96
N ARG A 273 19.44 -13.61 -6.40
CA ARG A 273 19.25 -13.19 -7.80
C ARG A 273 19.67 -11.74 -8.04
N GLY A 274 20.18 -11.04 -7.02
CA GLY A 274 20.47 -9.62 -7.12
C GLY A 274 19.21 -8.77 -7.41
N VAL A 275 18.02 -9.31 -7.13
CA VAL A 275 16.79 -8.54 -7.24
C VAL A 275 16.79 -7.53 -6.09
N PRO A 276 16.69 -6.22 -6.37
CA PRO A 276 16.61 -5.23 -5.32
C PRO A 276 15.38 -5.53 -4.47
N LEU A 277 15.61 -5.88 -3.21
CA LEU A 277 14.54 -5.85 -2.18
C LEU A 277 14.28 -4.42 -1.75
N GLU A 278 15.06 -3.54 -2.29
CA GLU A 278 15.14 -2.12 -2.12
C GLU A 278 14.64 -1.47 -3.40
N LEU A 279 13.92 -0.37 -3.29
CA LEU A 279 13.48 0.39 -4.46
C LEU A 279 14.72 0.93 -5.17
N PRO A 280 14.80 0.86 -6.50
CA PRO A 280 15.94 1.42 -7.21
C PRO A 280 16.02 2.92 -6.95
N VAL A 281 17.24 3.39 -6.75
CA VAL A 281 17.53 4.83 -6.71
C VAL A 281 17.01 5.47 -8.01
N LEU A 282 16.26 6.54 -7.88
CA LEU A 282 15.73 7.31 -9.01
C LEU A 282 16.85 7.63 -9.98
N VAL A 283 16.68 7.22 -11.21
CA VAL A 283 17.53 7.71 -12.30
C VAL A 283 17.18 9.18 -12.51
N ASP A 284 18.19 10.02 -12.39
CA ASP A 284 18.10 11.47 -12.59
C ASP A 284 17.47 11.81 -13.95
N PHE A 285 16.29 12.39 -13.96
CA PHE A 285 15.57 12.82 -15.17
C PHE A 285 15.98 14.20 -15.67
N SER A 286 17.09 14.77 -15.18
CA SER A 286 17.54 16.12 -15.53
C SER A 286 18.28 16.22 -16.87
N SER A 287 18.33 15.17 -17.70
CA SER A 287 18.84 15.31 -19.06
C SER A 287 17.70 15.69 -19.99
N PRO A 288 17.67 16.92 -20.54
CA PRO A 288 16.78 17.25 -21.63
C PRO A 288 17.15 16.38 -22.83
N ALA A 289 16.15 15.72 -23.43
CA ALA A 289 16.31 15.09 -24.73
C ALA A 289 16.85 16.16 -25.69
N ALA A 290 18.10 16.00 -26.10
CA ALA A 290 18.66 16.80 -27.15
C ALA A 290 17.81 16.58 -28.41
N GLU A 291 17.19 17.64 -28.85
CA GLU A 291 16.64 17.76 -30.20
C GLU A 291 17.71 17.41 -31.23
N ARG A 292 17.44 16.39 -32.04
CA ARG A 292 17.89 16.32 -33.43
C ARG A 292 16.89 15.50 -34.23
#